data_4c06a8dd0160570b01ed1741e7898176
#
_entry.id   4c06a8dd0160570b01ed1741e7898176
#
_cell.length_a   1.000
_cell.length_b   1.000
_cell.length_c   1.000
_cell.angle_alpha   90.00
_cell.angle_beta   90.00
_cell.angle_gamma   90.00
#
_symmetry.space_group_name_H-M   'P 1'
#
loop_
_entity.id
_entity.type
_entity.pdbx_description
1 polymer ?
#
loop_
_entity_poly.entity_id
_entity_poly.type
_entity_poly.pdbx_seq_one_letter_code
_entity_poly.pdbx_strand_id
1 'polypeptide(L)'
;WSLRQDDRVTLHERTNVTQLPELGYAGAIDLAVCDVSFTSIANIIDAVLACLAPTGAFCTLVKPQFEAPAALVGEGGIVTDPAVRRDTLVAAVELFAAKGLFPVDVCVSPIHGAKGNVEFFLYGTRFESGDRSQDVLQSQVSVLSEKAATL
;
A
#
# COMPACT_ATOMS: atom_id res chain seq x y z
N TRP A 1 -4.48 23.35 7.72
CA TRP A 1 -4.14 24.77 7.52
C TRP A 1 -2.62 25.00 7.55
N SER A 2 -1.90 24.39 8.49
CA SER A 2 -0.44 24.54 8.62
C SER A 2 0.34 24.06 7.40
N LEU A 3 -0.06 22.95 6.80
CA LEU A 3 0.60 22.41 5.59
C LEU A 3 0.50 23.34 4.37
N ARG A 4 -0.57 24.12 4.26
CA ARG A 4 -0.73 25.09 3.16
C ARG A 4 0.20 26.30 3.26
N GLN A 5 0.79 26.53 4.42
CA GLN A 5 1.68 27.65 4.69
C GLN A 5 3.16 27.25 4.70
N ASP A 6 3.47 25.98 4.48
CA ASP A 6 4.83 25.49 4.45
C ASP A 6 5.30 25.40 2.99
N ASP A 7 6.31 26.19 2.65
CA ASP A 7 6.86 26.29 1.27
C ASP A 7 7.46 24.97 0.76
N ARG A 8 7.68 24.00 1.64
CA ARG A 8 8.11 22.65 1.26
C ARG A 8 6.97 21.76 0.80
N VAL A 9 5.72 22.18 0.97
CA VAL A 9 4.53 21.38 0.68
C VAL A 9 3.85 21.88 -0.58
N THR A 10 3.74 20.99 -1.56
CA THR A 10 2.90 21.22 -2.74
C THR A 10 1.56 20.49 -2.56
N LEU A 11 0.47 21.22 -2.58
CA LEU A 11 -0.87 20.67 -2.39
C LEU A 11 -1.57 20.46 -3.74
N HIS A 12 -2.10 19.27 -3.94
CA HIS A 12 -2.95 18.91 -5.07
C HIS A 12 -4.33 18.47 -4.57
N GLU A 13 -5.16 19.44 -4.23
CA GLU A 13 -6.54 19.15 -3.82
C GLU A 13 -7.42 18.79 -5.02
N ARG A 14 -8.39 17.90 -4.81
CA ARG A 14 -9.32 17.42 -5.85
C ARG A 14 -8.62 16.83 -7.07
N THR A 15 -7.44 16.27 -6.87
CA THR A 15 -6.61 15.66 -7.88
C THR A 15 -6.59 14.15 -7.65
N ASN A 16 -6.91 13.37 -8.67
CA ASN A 16 -6.78 11.92 -8.59
C ASN A 16 -5.29 11.56 -8.64
N VAL A 17 -4.88 10.58 -7.83
CA VAL A 17 -3.48 10.10 -7.81
C VAL A 17 -2.98 9.67 -9.20
N THR A 18 -3.87 9.19 -10.06
CA THR A 18 -3.52 8.79 -11.44
C THR A 18 -3.03 9.94 -12.32
N GLN A 19 -3.26 11.19 -11.92
CA GLN A 19 -2.82 12.38 -12.64
C GLN A 19 -1.43 12.85 -12.21
N LEU A 20 -0.91 12.38 -11.08
CA LEU A 20 0.37 12.86 -10.52
C LEU A 20 1.56 12.69 -11.47
N PRO A 21 1.72 11.59 -12.22
CA PRO A 21 2.82 11.46 -13.17
C PRO A 21 2.85 12.59 -14.21
N GLU A 22 1.68 13.01 -14.70
CA GLU A 22 1.54 14.09 -15.70
C GLU A 22 1.79 15.48 -15.10
N LEU A 23 1.65 15.63 -13.79
CA LEU A 23 1.93 16.87 -13.06
C LEU A 23 3.44 17.05 -12.72
N GLY A 24 4.31 16.23 -13.29
CA GLY A 24 5.75 16.35 -13.14
C GLY A 24 6.36 15.48 -12.04
N TYR A 25 5.60 14.56 -11.45
CA TYR A 25 6.09 13.65 -10.41
C TYR A 25 6.63 12.32 -10.95
N ALA A 26 6.58 12.08 -12.28
CA ALA A 26 7.08 10.85 -12.88
C ALA A 26 8.55 10.59 -12.52
N GLY A 27 8.83 9.48 -11.86
CA GLY A 27 10.19 9.07 -11.48
C GLY A 27 10.89 9.97 -10.45
N ALA A 28 10.18 10.87 -9.78
CA ALA A 28 10.77 11.92 -8.94
C ALA A 28 10.62 11.69 -7.42
N ILE A 29 9.83 10.70 -7.00
CA ILE A 29 9.46 10.52 -5.60
C ILE A 29 10.31 9.43 -4.96
N ASP A 30 11.03 9.77 -3.90
CA ASP A 30 11.85 8.81 -3.14
C ASP A 30 11.01 7.95 -2.19
N LEU A 31 9.95 8.53 -1.61
CA LEU A 31 9.04 7.84 -0.70
C LEU A 31 7.59 8.29 -0.96
N ALA A 32 6.76 7.36 -1.36
CA ALA A 32 5.32 7.55 -1.38
C ALA A 32 4.70 6.97 -0.09
N VAL A 33 3.83 7.72 0.55
CA VAL A 33 2.97 7.25 1.65
C VAL A 33 1.52 7.37 1.23
N CYS A 34 0.70 6.36 1.55
CA CYS A 34 -0.66 6.31 1.07
C CYS A 34 -1.64 5.90 2.17
N ASP A 35 -2.64 6.75 2.37
CA ASP A 35 -3.81 6.51 3.20
C ASP A 35 -5.05 6.86 2.39
N VAL A 36 -5.50 5.94 1.54
CA VAL A 36 -6.69 6.10 0.70
C VAL A 36 -7.89 5.37 1.28
N SER A 37 -9.07 5.85 0.96
CA SER A 37 -10.33 5.25 1.38
C SER A 37 -11.26 5.08 0.17
N PHE A 38 -12.16 4.10 0.25
CA PHE A 38 -13.16 3.77 -0.78
C PHE A 38 -12.57 3.35 -2.13
N THR A 39 -11.32 2.90 -2.14
CA THR A 39 -10.65 2.33 -3.31
C THR A 39 -9.64 1.28 -2.84
N SER A 40 -9.35 0.32 -3.72
CA SER A 40 -8.28 -0.65 -3.51
C SER A 40 -6.92 -0.07 -3.92
N ILE A 41 -5.86 -0.54 -3.26
CA ILE A 41 -4.47 -0.26 -3.63
C ILE A 41 -4.21 -0.66 -5.09
N ALA A 42 -4.84 -1.72 -5.57
CA ALA A 42 -4.72 -2.19 -6.94
C ALA A 42 -5.09 -1.13 -7.98
N ASN A 43 -6.00 -0.20 -7.65
CA ASN A 43 -6.43 0.85 -8.55
C ASN A 43 -5.47 2.04 -8.65
N ILE A 44 -4.56 2.17 -7.69
CA ILE A 44 -3.65 3.33 -7.58
C ILE A 44 -2.17 2.98 -7.72
N ILE A 45 -1.81 1.71 -7.52
CA ILE A 45 -0.41 1.29 -7.41
C ILE A 45 0.40 1.64 -8.68
N ASP A 46 -0.17 1.49 -9.86
CA ASP A 46 0.53 1.80 -11.11
C ASP A 46 0.88 3.30 -11.22
N ALA A 47 -0.02 4.17 -10.78
CA ALA A 47 0.24 5.62 -10.76
C ALA A 47 1.29 5.99 -9.71
N VAL A 48 1.23 5.37 -8.52
CA VAL A 48 2.25 5.56 -7.49
C VAL A 48 3.61 5.11 -8.00
N LEU A 49 3.69 3.92 -8.63
CA LEU A 49 4.92 3.40 -9.20
C LEU A 49 5.48 4.29 -10.31
N ALA A 50 4.62 4.89 -11.13
CA ALA A 50 5.05 5.84 -12.16
C ALA A 50 5.71 7.09 -11.55
N CYS A 51 5.32 7.48 -10.33
CA CYS A 51 5.91 8.61 -9.62
C CYS A 51 7.22 8.24 -8.91
N LEU A 52 7.41 6.98 -8.48
CA LEU A 52 8.58 6.59 -7.70
C LEU A 52 9.87 6.66 -8.52
N ALA A 53 10.92 7.20 -7.90
CA ALA A 53 12.28 7.09 -8.37
C ALA A 53 12.72 5.62 -8.50
N PRO A 54 13.79 5.29 -9.29
CA PRO A 54 14.24 3.91 -9.46
C PRO A 54 14.52 3.14 -8.16
N THR A 55 14.97 3.86 -7.12
CA THR A 55 15.23 3.31 -5.78
C THR A 55 14.17 3.73 -4.76
N GLY A 56 13.04 4.24 -5.22
CA GLY A 56 11.99 4.76 -4.37
C GLY A 56 11.27 3.67 -3.56
N ALA A 57 10.60 4.10 -2.50
CA ALA A 57 9.86 3.25 -1.59
C ALA A 57 8.38 3.61 -1.54
N PHE A 58 7.55 2.63 -1.21
CA PHE A 58 6.11 2.80 -1.03
C PHE A 58 5.67 2.22 0.31
N CYS A 59 5.01 3.05 1.12
CA CYS A 59 4.36 2.65 2.35
C CYS A 59 2.86 2.94 2.24
N THR A 60 2.01 1.94 2.43
CA THR A 60 0.56 2.11 2.35
C THR A 60 -0.16 1.50 3.52
N LEU A 61 -1.29 2.09 3.90
CA LEU A 61 -2.29 1.43 4.73
C LEU A 61 -3.09 0.45 3.87
N VAL A 62 -3.04 -0.82 4.24
CA VAL A 62 -3.92 -1.87 3.74
C VAL A 62 -5.17 -1.87 4.61
N LYS A 63 -6.31 -1.59 4.00
CA LYS A 63 -7.60 -1.47 4.69
C LYS A 63 -8.51 -2.62 4.25
N PRO A 64 -8.65 -3.69 5.05
CA PRO A 64 -9.43 -4.86 4.65
C PRO A 64 -10.85 -4.51 4.17
N GLN A 65 -11.47 -3.49 4.74
CA GLN A 65 -12.81 -3.04 4.36
C GLN A 65 -12.90 -2.46 2.93
N PHE A 66 -11.78 -2.10 2.31
CA PHE A 66 -11.73 -1.59 0.92
C PHE A 66 -11.01 -2.53 -0.05
N GLU A 67 -10.36 -3.55 0.48
CA GLU A 67 -9.61 -4.54 -0.31
C GLU A 67 -10.34 -5.88 -0.44
N ALA A 68 -11.07 -6.30 0.62
CA ALA A 68 -11.78 -7.56 0.62
C ALA A 68 -12.98 -7.54 -0.35
N PRO A 69 -13.38 -8.71 -0.89
CA PRO A 69 -14.64 -8.85 -1.60
C PRO A 69 -15.82 -8.32 -0.78
N ALA A 70 -16.72 -7.58 -1.40
CA ALA A 70 -17.85 -6.94 -0.71
C ALA A 70 -18.72 -7.92 0.12
N ALA A 71 -18.84 -9.18 -0.34
CA ALA A 71 -19.57 -10.22 0.39
C ALA A 71 -18.92 -10.63 1.73
N LEU A 72 -17.64 -10.31 1.94
CA LEU A 72 -16.89 -10.60 3.17
C LEU A 72 -16.77 -9.38 4.09
N VAL A 73 -17.27 -8.23 3.65
CA VAL A 73 -17.35 -7.02 4.47
C VAL A 73 -18.67 -7.01 5.20
N GLY A 74 -18.62 -7.01 6.52
CA GLY A 74 -19.80 -7.05 7.37
C GLY A 74 -20.60 -5.75 7.39
N GLU A 75 -21.69 -5.77 8.15
CA GLU A 75 -22.56 -4.61 8.32
C GLU A 75 -21.77 -3.39 8.82
N GLY A 76 -22.11 -2.25 8.28
CA GLY A 76 -21.43 -1.00 8.60
C GLY A 76 -20.04 -0.85 7.98
N GLY A 77 -19.58 -1.78 7.12
CA GLY A 77 -18.28 -1.72 6.49
C GLY A 77 -17.16 -2.18 7.42
N ILE A 78 -17.41 -3.18 8.28
CA ILE A 78 -16.44 -3.69 9.24
C ILE A 78 -16.03 -5.11 8.85
N VAL A 79 -14.72 -5.38 8.79
CA VAL A 79 -14.17 -6.72 8.60
C VAL A 79 -13.75 -7.28 9.97
N THR A 80 -14.58 -8.17 10.51
CA THR A 80 -14.36 -8.78 11.83
C THR A 80 -13.61 -10.10 11.75
N ASP A 81 -13.72 -10.83 10.64
CA ASP A 81 -13.07 -12.12 10.45
C ASP A 81 -11.54 -11.96 10.30
N PRO A 82 -10.73 -12.54 11.22
CA PRO A 82 -9.29 -12.49 11.10
C PRO A 82 -8.74 -13.14 9.83
N ALA A 83 -9.41 -14.18 9.32
CA ALA A 83 -8.98 -14.85 8.10
C ALA A 83 -9.12 -13.90 6.89
N VAL A 84 -10.22 -13.17 6.79
CA VAL A 84 -10.42 -12.17 5.73
C VAL A 84 -9.37 -11.05 5.81
N ARG A 85 -9.04 -10.58 7.02
CA ARG A 85 -8.00 -9.56 7.22
C ARG A 85 -6.63 -10.06 6.78
N ARG A 86 -6.27 -11.29 7.20
CA ARG A 86 -5.02 -11.94 6.78
C ARG A 86 -4.94 -12.08 5.26
N ASP A 87 -5.96 -12.67 4.65
CA ASP A 87 -5.97 -12.95 3.21
C ASP A 87 -5.89 -11.65 2.40
N THR A 88 -6.50 -10.59 2.88
CA THR A 88 -6.38 -9.25 2.28
C THR A 88 -4.94 -8.70 2.36
N LEU A 89 -4.27 -8.87 3.50
CA LEU A 89 -2.89 -8.43 3.67
C LEU A 89 -1.94 -9.25 2.79
N VAL A 90 -2.13 -10.57 2.71
CA VAL A 90 -1.36 -11.45 1.83
C VAL A 90 -1.51 -11.02 0.37
N ALA A 91 -2.74 -10.78 -0.08
CA ALA A 91 -3.01 -10.32 -1.45
C ALA A 91 -2.31 -8.97 -1.75
N ALA A 92 -2.23 -8.06 -0.78
CA ALA A 92 -1.50 -6.80 -0.95
C ALA A 92 0.03 -7.02 -1.06
N VAL A 93 0.60 -7.95 -0.29
CA VAL A 93 2.03 -8.33 -0.38
C VAL A 93 2.33 -8.93 -1.75
N GLU A 94 1.48 -9.84 -2.23
CA GLU A 94 1.61 -10.45 -3.56
C GLU A 94 1.46 -9.41 -4.68
N LEU A 95 0.54 -8.46 -4.53
CA LEU A 95 0.39 -7.35 -5.47
C LEU A 95 1.66 -6.50 -5.57
N PHE A 96 2.29 -6.18 -4.44
CA PHE A 96 3.58 -5.45 -4.44
C PHE A 96 4.62 -6.20 -5.25
N ALA A 97 4.81 -7.49 -4.97
CA ALA A 97 5.75 -8.32 -5.70
C ALA A 97 5.45 -8.39 -7.20
N ALA A 98 4.18 -8.58 -7.57
CA ALA A 98 3.75 -8.65 -8.97
C ALA A 98 3.97 -7.33 -9.73
N LYS A 99 3.96 -6.20 -9.01
CA LYS A 99 4.17 -4.85 -9.57
C LYS A 99 5.62 -4.38 -9.52
N GLY A 100 6.56 -5.23 -9.11
CA GLY A 100 8.00 -4.91 -9.09
C GLY A 100 8.45 -4.10 -7.86
N LEU A 101 7.67 -4.16 -6.78
CA LEU A 101 8.11 -3.73 -5.45
C LEU A 101 8.59 -4.95 -4.67
N PHE A 102 9.71 -4.82 -3.99
CA PHE A 102 10.14 -5.80 -3.00
C PHE A 102 9.42 -5.50 -1.69
N PRO A 103 8.51 -6.37 -1.24
CA PRO A 103 7.83 -6.17 0.02
C PRO A 103 8.85 -6.39 1.16
N VAL A 104 9.02 -5.39 2.00
CA VAL A 104 10.05 -5.38 3.06
C VAL A 104 9.45 -5.81 4.38
N ASP A 105 8.32 -5.21 4.77
CA ASP A 105 7.70 -5.50 6.06
C ASP A 105 6.20 -5.18 6.09
N VAL A 106 5.50 -5.80 7.03
CA VAL A 106 4.11 -5.56 7.37
C VAL A 106 3.95 -5.43 8.89
N CYS A 107 3.04 -4.56 9.33
CA CYS A 107 2.65 -4.48 10.74
C CYS A 107 1.22 -3.98 10.90
N VAL A 108 0.62 -4.28 12.05
CA VAL A 108 -0.69 -3.73 12.42
C VAL A 108 -0.55 -2.23 12.67
N SER A 109 -1.50 -1.45 12.18
CA SER A 109 -1.60 -0.04 12.55
C SER A 109 -1.91 0.08 14.05
N PRO A 110 -1.18 0.95 14.78
CA PRO A 110 -1.49 1.19 16.19
C PRO A 110 -2.81 1.96 16.38
N ILE A 111 -3.36 2.49 15.30
CA ILE A 111 -4.62 3.22 15.28
C ILE A 111 -5.63 2.42 14.49
N HIS A 112 -6.81 2.22 15.06
CA HIS A 112 -7.91 1.59 14.35
C HIS A 112 -8.51 2.58 13.35
N GLY A 113 -8.91 2.05 12.20
CA GLY A 113 -9.67 2.80 11.21
C GLY A 113 -11.08 3.13 11.66
N ALA A 114 -11.84 3.77 10.79
CA ALA A 114 -13.23 4.10 11.05
C ALA A 114 -14.03 2.89 11.53
N LYS A 115 -14.87 3.09 12.53
CA LYS A 115 -15.71 2.05 13.15
C LYS A 115 -14.93 0.88 13.80
N GLY A 116 -13.64 1.06 14.07
CA GLY A 116 -12.81 0.06 14.73
C GLY A 116 -12.17 -0.99 13.80
N ASN A 117 -12.16 -0.76 12.48
CA ASN A 117 -11.46 -1.64 11.56
C ASN A 117 -9.97 -1.75 11.91
N VAL A 118 -9.44 -2.96 11.91
CA VAL A 118 -7.99 -3.20 11.98
C VAL A 118 -7.41 -2.96 10.60
N GLU A 119 -6.39 -2.12 10.54
CA GLU A 119 -5.67 -1.77 9.32
C GLU A 119 -4.19 -2.13 9.47
N PHE A 120 -3.49 -2.26 8.36
CA PHE A 120 -2.10 -2.71 8.36
C PHE A 120 -1.23 -1.77 7.54
N PHE A 121 0.01 -1.58 7.95
CA PHE A 121 1.03 -0.99 7.10
C PHE A 121 1.71 -2.08 6.28
N LEU A 122 1.89 -1.80 5.00
CA LEU A 122 2.74 -2.56 4.10
C LEU A 122 3.79 -1.61 3.54
N TYR A 123 5.06 -1.98 3.68
CA TYR A 123 6.21 -1.24 3.17
C TYR A 123 6.97 -2.06 2.15
N GLY A 124 7.30 -1.45 1.03
CA GLY A 124 8.10 -2.06 -0.02
C GLY A 124 9.00 -1.04 -0.72
N THR A 125 10.04 -1.53 -1.39
CA THR A 125 10.99 -0.71 -2.12
C THR A 125 11.06 -1.15 -3.57
N ARG A 126 11.30 -0.22 -4.49
CA ARG A 126 11.74 -0.57 -5.83
C ARG A 126 13.10 -1.25 -5.75
N PHE A 127 13.35 -2.17 -6.67
CA PHE A 127 14.66 -2.77 -6.85
C PHE A 127 15.00 -2.77 -8.34
N GLU A 128 16.26 -2.54 -8.65
CA GLU A 128 16.73 -2.67 -10.03
C GLU A 128 16.65 -4.15 -10.45
N SER A 129 16.18 -4.40 -11.66
CA SER A 129 16.15 -5.74 -12.24
C SER A 129 17.59 -6.25 -12.34
N GLY A 130 17.93 -7.23 -11.50
CA GLY A 130 19.27 -7.80 -11.39
C GLY A 130 19.78 -7.94 -9.95
N ASP A 131 19.31 -7.10 -9.03
CA ASP A 131 19.79 -7.09 -7.64
C ASP A 131 19.18 -8.21 -6.77
N ARG A 132 18.01 -8.75 -7.16
CA ARG A 132 17.33 -9.81 -6.39
C ARG A 132 16.74 -10.83 -7.34
N SER A 133 17.09 -12.11 -7.15
CA SER A 133 16.48 -13.19 -7.92
C SER A 133 14.99 -13.34 -7.61
N GLN A 134 14.24 -13.93 -8.54
CA GLN A 134 12.84 -14.29 -8.33
C GLN A 134 12.65 -15.17 -7.08
N ASP A 135 13.63 -16.01 -6.78
CA ASP A 135 13.61 -16.90 -5.61
C ASP A 135 13.67 -16.10 -4.30
N VAL A 136 14.47 -15.03 -4.25
CA VAL A 136 14.56 -14.15 -3.08
C VAL A 136 13.23 -13.38 -2.88
N LEU A 137 12.63 -12.91 -3.97
CA LEU A 137 11.32 -12.24 -3.91
C LEU A 137 10.25 -13.20 -3.41
N GLN A 138 10.19 -14.40 -3.97
CA GLN A 138 9.20 -15.41 -3.57
C GLN A 138 9.39 -15.85 -2.11
N SER A 139 10.63 -16.01 -1.67
CA SER A 139 10.94 -16.30 -0.26
C SER A 139 10.44 -15.18 0.66
N GLN A 140 10.66 -13.93 0.30
CA GLN A 140 10.21 -12.79 1.10
C GLN A 140 8.67 -12.71 1.16
N VAL A 141 7.98 -12.93 0.04
CA VAL A 141 6.51 -13.01 0.01
C VAL A 141 6.02 -14.09 0.97
N SER A 142 6.64 -15.27 0.97
CA SER A 142 6.27 -16.36 1.88
C SER A 142 6.45 -15.96 3.35
N VAL A 143 7.60 -15.37 3.71
CA VAL A 143 7.89 -14.90 5.07
C VAL A 143 6.86 -13.87 5.54
N LEU A 144 6.52 -12.89 4.69
CA LEU A 144 5.54 -11.87 5.06
C LEU A 144 4.11 -12.42 5.11
N SER A 145 3.78 -13.40 4.27
CA SER A 145 2.48 -14.08 4.33
C SER A 145 2.33 -14.88 5.63
N GLU A 146 3.37 -15.55 6.08
CA GLU A 146 3.40 -16.21 7.40
C GLU A 146 3.29 -15.20 8.54
N LYS A 147 4.02 -14.08 8.46
CA LYS A 147 3.90 -12.98 9.43
C LYS A 147 2.48 -12.43 9.47
N ALA A 148 1.85 -12.20 8.32
CA ALA A 148 0.47 -11.71 8.22
C ALA A 148 -0.54 -12.65 8.91
N ALA A 149 -0.27 -13.96 8.94
CA ALA A 149 -1.12 -14.94 9.61
C ALA A 149 -1.10 -14.81 11.15
N THR A 150 -0.12 -14.09 11.71
CA THR A 150 0.05 -13.89 13.16
C THR A 150 -0.36 -12.50 13.64
N LEU A 151 -0.72 -11.61 12.73
CA LEU A 151 -1.18 -10.25 13.01
C LEU A 151 -2.71 -10.17 13.11
#